data_3b08802de58faba41c369e5127065779
#
_entry.id   3b08802de58faba41c369e5127065779
#
_cell.length_a   1.000
_cell.length_b   1.000
_cell.length_c   1.000
_cell.angle_alpha   90.00
_cell.angle_beta   90.00
_cell.angle_gamma   90.00
#
_symmetry.space_group_name_H-M   'P 1'
#
loop_
_entity.id
_entity.type
_entity.pdbx_description
1 polymer ?
#
loop_
_entity_poly.entity_id
_entity_poly.type
_entity_poly.pdbx_seq_one_letter_code
_entity_poly.pdbx_strand_id
1 'polypeptide(L)'
;MIRNDIALVISKLQNNLSKQSDYLLGCQVADAGKIILSRSSEATEEEINNTITHLNNTMSLIKCKRRFNKEDCLDLETLNNDDFNSILHSGYELEGFIKMFFKKEEAFSTMFFMNQAITKEELIHATQSIFNDSECGKVFRIKGFIPENDQWIELNATKDQMTTETIAKGQEIIIVIGEALNKEKIEEYIKKPA
;
A
#
# COMPACT_ATOMS: atom_id res chain seq x y z
N MET A 1 11.93 28.00 -3.70
CA MET A 1 11.88 26.53 -3.73
C MET A 1 10.57 26.16 -4.41
N ILE A 2 10.64 25.47 -5.54
CA ILE A 2 9.44 24.99 -6.23
C ILE A 2 9.00 23.71 -5.49
N ARG A 3 7.77 23.66 -5.00
CA ARG A 3 7.17 22.46 -4.39
C ARG A 3 6.39 21.73 -5.48
N ASN A 4 6.68 20.45 -5.66
CA ASN A 4 5.93 19.56 -6.52
C ASN A 4 5.41 18.42 -5.64
N ASP A 5 4.11 18.27 -5.57
CA ASP A 5 3.46 17.18 -4.84
C ASP A 5 2.90 16.16 -5.84
N ILE A 6 3.25 14.89 -5.63
CA ILE A 6 2.86 13.78 -6.49
C ILE A 6 2.18 12.73 -5.63
N ALA A 7 1.04 12.22 -6.08
CA ALA A 7 0.41 11.06 -5.50
C ALA A 7 0.67 9.83 -6.38
N LEU A 8 1.33 8.82 -5.81
CA LEU A 8 1.48 7.52 -6.44
C LEU A 8 0.36 6.60 -5.95
N VAL A 9 -0.47 6.15 -6.87
CA VAL A 9 -1.65 5.31 -6.59
C VAL A 9 -1.49 3.98 -7.31
N ILE A 10 -1.80 2.89 -6.63
CA ILE A 10 -1.84 1.56 -7.26
C ILE A 10 -3.03 1.46 -8.22
N SER A 11 -2.81 0.97 -9.45
CA SER A 11 -3.84 0.88 -10.50
C SER A 11 -5.02 -0.02 -10.14
N LYS A 12 -4.79 -1.02 -9.30
CA LYS A 12 -5.80 -1.88 -8.70
C LYS A 12 -5.91 -1.59 -7.21
N LEU A 13 -6.63 -0.53 -6.86
CA LEU A 13 -6.88 -0.21 -5.46
C LEU A 13 -7.82 -1.24 -4.84
N GLN A 14 -7.50 -1.69 -3.63
CA GLN A 14 -8.37 -2.63 -2.91
C GLN A 14 -9.72 -1.97 -2.60
N ASN A 15 -10.80 -2.66 -2.95
CA ASN A 15 -12.14 -2.26 -2.56
C ASN A 15 -12.32 -2.43 -1.04
N ASN A 16 -13.11 -1.55 -0.43
CA ASN A 16 -13.45 -1.58 1.00
C ASN A 16 -12.33 -1.13 1.96
N LEU A 17 -11.58 -0.11 1.62
CA LEU A 17 -10.76 0.60 2.61
C LEU A 17 -11.65 1.16 3.72
N SER A 18 -11.10 1.30 4.93
CA SER A 18 -11.79 1.99 6.01
C SER A 18 -11.98 3.48 5.65
N LYS A 19 -12.98 4.11 6.25
CA LYS A 19 -13.21 5.55 6.07
C LYS A 19 -11.98 6.39 6.44
N GLN A 20 -11.19 5.92 7.40
CA GLN A 20 -9.97 6.56 7.85
C GLN A 20 -8.85 6.45 6.80
N SER A 21 -8.70 5.26 6.21
CA SER A 21 -7.72 5.04 5.12
C SER A 21 -8.12 5.82 3.86
N ASP A 22 -9.38 5.83 3.50
CA ASP A 22 -9.90 6.66 2.41
C ASP A 22 -9.65 8.15 2.65
N TYR A 23 -9.83 8.61 3.89
CA TYR A 23 -9.50 9.99 4.24
C TYR A 23 -8.02 10.30 4.02
N LEU A 24 -7.11 9.41 4.47
CA LEU A 24 -5.66 9.61 4.26
C LEU A 24 -5.29 9.62 2.77
N LEU A 25 -5.82 8.67 2.00
CA LEU A 25 -5.66 8.64 0.56
C LEU A 25 -6.17 9.94 -0.07
N GLY A 26 -7.36 10.37 0.34
CA GLY A 26 -7.98 11.61 -0.12
C GLY A 26 -7.11 12.84 0.13
N CYS A 27 -6.55 12.98 1.33
CA CYS A 27 -5.65 14.10 1.66
C CYS A 27 -4.41 14.13 0.76
N GLN A 28 -3.80 12.96 0.49
CA GLN A 28 -2.63 12.86 -0.38
C GLN A 28 -2.95 13.26 -1.83
N VAL A 29 -4.09 12.78 -2.33
CA VAL A 29 -4.52 13.02 -3.71
C VAL A 29 -5.07 14.44 -3.90
N ALA A 30 -5.70 15.02 -2.87
CA ALA A 30 -6.27 16.37 -2.92
C ALA A 30 -5.20 17.45 -3.18
N ASP A 31 -4.02 17.31 -2.58
CA ASP A 31 -2.94 18.28 -2.68
C ASP A 31 -1.96 17.99 -3.84
N ALA A 32 -2.02 16.80 -4.44
CA ALA A 32 -1.09 16.38 -5.48
C ALA A 32 -1.29 17.18 -6.78
N GLY A 33 -0.22 17.76 -7.32
CA GLY A 33 -0.23 18.40 -8.65
C GLY A 33 -0.29 17.37 -9.78
N LYS A 34 0.13 16.12 -9.55
CA LYS A 34 0.02 14.99 -10.48
C LYS A 34 -0.35 13.71 -9.75
N ILE A 35 -1.15 12.88 -10.41
CA ILE A 35 -1.43 11.51 -10.01
C ILE A 35 -0.70 10.58 -10.96
N ILE A 36 -0.01 9.60 -10.39
CA ILE A 36 0.69 8.56 -11.15
C ILE A 36 0.12 7.21 -10.74
N LEU A 37 -0.39 6.46 -11.69
CA LEU A 37 -0.82 5.08 -11.50
C LEU A 37 0.39 4.15 -11.59
N SER A 38 0.52 3.23 -10.65
CA SER A 38 1.57 2.22 -10.62
C SER A 38 1.01 0.83 -10.79
N ARG A 39 1.80 -0.11 -11.31
CA ARG A 39 1.41 -1.50 -11.53
C ARG A 39 0.21 -1.63 -12.48
N SER A 40 0.19 -0.83 -13.52
CA SER A 40 -0.88 -0.81 -14.53
C SER A 40 -0.94 -2.11 -15.32
N SER A 41 0.19 -2.76 -15.56
CA SER A 41 0.26 -4.08 -16.20
C SER A 41 -0.40 -5.23 -15.41
N GLU A 42 -0.61 -5.04 -14.11
CA GLU A 42 -1.27 -6.01 -13.22
C GLU A 42 -2.77 -5.75 -13.07
N ALA A 43 -3.31 -4.71 -13.72
CA ALA A 43 -4.69 -4.28 -13.60
C ALA A 43 -5.40 -4.31 -14.96
N THR A 44 -6.65 -4.72 -14.95
CA THR A 44 -7.53 -4.57 -16.13
C THR A 44 -7.98 -3.11 -16.26
N GLU A 45 -8.43 -2.75 -17.45
CA GLU A 45 -9.03 -1.43 -17.71
C GLU A 45 -10.19 -1.11 -16.76
N GLU A 46 -11.00 -2.11 -16.44
CA GLU A 46 -12.11 -1.98 -15.48
C GLU A 46 -11.60 -1.70 -14.06
N GLU A 47 -10.54 -2.37 -13.62
CA GLU A 47 -9.95 -2.16 -12.29
C GLU A 47 -9.32 -0.76 -12.18
N ILE A 48 -8.70 -0.25 -13.24
CA ILE A 48 -8.18 1.12 -13.30
C ILE A 48 -9.35 2.13 -13.18
N ASN A 49 -10.42 1.94 -13.93
CA ASN A 49 -11.61 2.79 -13.87
C ASN A 49 -12.28 2.75 -12.49
N ASN A 50 -12.33 1.59 -11.85
CA ASN A 50 -12.82 1.44 -10.49
C ASN A 50 -11.93 2.19 -9.49
N THR A 51 -10.61 2.17 -9.66
CA THR A 51 -9.67 2.94 -8.84
C THR A 51 -9.94 4.45 -8.97
N ILE A 52 -10.10 4.98 -10.19
CA ILE A 52 -10.41 6.40 -10.42
C ILE A 52 -11.77 6.78 -9.82
N THR A 53 -12.76 5.92 -9.97
CA THR A 53 -14.07 6.10 -9.33
C THR A 53 -13.93 6.15 -7.80
N HIS A 54 -13.12 5.27 -7.22
CA HIS A 54 -12.84 5.26 -5.79
C HIS A 54 -12.17 6.58 -5.34
N LEU A 55 -11.16 7.08 -6.09
CA LEU A 55 -10.54 8.37 -5.82
C LEU A 55 -11.57 9.51 -5.82
N ASN A 56 -12.48 9.54 -6.78
CA ASN A 56 -13.55 10.55 -6.87
C ASN A 56 -14.54 10.45 -5.70
N ASN A 57 -14.86 9.24 -5.25
CA ASN A 57 -15.69 9.02 -4.07
C ASN A 57 -14.97 9.52 -2.80
N THR A 58 -13.66 9.28 -2.71
CA THR A 58 -12.82 9.75 -1.63
C THR A 58 -12.74 11.29 -1.61
N MET A 59 -12.63 11.95 -2.77
CA MET A 59 -12.73 13.42 -2.86
C MET A 59 -14.08 13.92 -2.32
N SER A 60 -15.16 13.25 -2.67
CA SER A 60 -16.50 13.58 -2.16
C SER A 60 -16.59 13.38 -0.64
N LEU A 61 -16.01 12.33 -0.09
CA LEU A 61 -15.95 12.04 1.34
C LEU A 61 -15.31 13.19 2.14
N ILE A 62 -14.18 13.71 1.63
CA ILE A 62 -13.44 14.82 2.26
C ILE A 62 -13.98 16.22 1.87
N LYS A 63 -15.04 16.26 1.08
CA LYS A 63 -15.65 17.48 0.49
C LYS A 63 -14.70 18.33 -0.34
N CYS A 64 -13.72 17.70 -0.97
CA CYS A 64 -12.87 18.29 -1.99
C CYS A 64 -13.61 18.36 -3.33
N LYS A 65 -13.44 19.46 -4.07
CA LYS A 65 -14.10 19.66 -5.37
C LYS A 65 -13.39 18.98 -6.53
N ARG A 66 -12.12 18.57 -6.34
CA ARG A 66 -11.33 17.91 -7.40
C ARG A 66 -12.03 16.64 -7.89
N ARG A 67 -11.90 16.41 -9.17
CA ARG A 67 -12.34 15.18 -9.82
C ARG A 67 -11.27 14.77 -10.84
N PHE A 68 -11.14 13.48 -11.03
CA PHE A 68 -10.13 12.88 -11.90
C PHE A 68 -10.78 12.01 -12.95
N ASN A 69 -10.22 12.05 -14.15
CA ASN A 69 -10.45 11.08 -15.22
C ASN A 69 -9.14 10.31 -15.45
N LYS A 70 -9.20 9.25 -16.22
CA LYS A 70 -8.01 8.45 -16.54
C LYS A 70 -6.91 9.29 -17.22
N GLU A 71 -7.31 10.21 -18.09
CA GLU A 71 -6.43 11.10 -18.85
C GLU A 71 -5.69 12.12 -17.96
N ASP A 72 -6.18 12.36 -16.73
CA ASP A 72 -5.54 13.21 -15.72
C ASP A 72 -4.39 12.49 -15.00
N CYS A 73 -4.32 11.16 -15.14
CA CYS A 73 -3.35 10.30 -14.47
C CYS A 73 -2.24 9.87 -15.44
N LEU A 74 -1.00 9.90 -14.98
CA LEU A 74 0.12 9.30 -15.70
C LEU A 74 0.25 7.82 -15.33
N ASP A 75 0.77 7.02 -16.24
CA ASP A 75 1.10 5.62 -15.99
C ASP A 75 2.60 5.46 -15.74
N LEU A 76 2.97 4.99 -14.54
CA LEU A 76 4.37 4.85 -14.13
C LEU A 76 5.18 3.94 -15.06
N GLU A 77 4.55 2.94 -15.67
CA GLU A 77 5.22 1.94 -16.51
C GLU A 77 5.45 2.41 -17.94
N THR A 78 4.79 3.48 -18.35
CA THR A 78 4.88 4.02 -19.73
C THR A 78 5.35 5.46 -19.78
N LEU A 79 5.90 6.01 -18.68
CA LEU A 79 6.39 7.38 -18.63
C LEU A 79 7.42 7.67 -19.70
N ASN A 80 7.24 8.79 -20.38
CA ASN A 80 8.16 9.33 -21.38
C ASN A 80 8.80 10.66 -20.89
N ASN A 81 9.67 11.26 -21.71
CA ASN A 81 10.37 12.50 -21.35
C ASN A 81 9.43 13.69 -21.11
N ASP A 82 8.31 13.77 -21.83
CA ASP A 82 7.34 14.86 -21.66
C ASP A 82 6.57 14.67 -20.35
N ASP A 83 6.28 13.42 -19.96
CA ASP A 83 5.68 13.09 -18.68
C ASP A 83 6.61 13.48 -17.52
N PHE A 84 7.91 13.18 -17.61
CA PHE A 84 8.89 13.62 -16.59
C PHE A 84 8.96 15.14 -16.49
N ASN A 85 8.93 15.87 -17.62
CA ASN A 85 8.86 17.32 -17.60
C ASN A 85 7.57 17.82 -16.96
N SER A 86 6.44 17.19 -17.24
CA SER A 86 5.14 17.48 -16.62
C SER A 86 5.18 17.25 -15.09
N ILE A 87 5.84 16.19 -14.63
CA ILE A 87 6.03 15.90 -13.20
C ILE A 87 6.89 16.97 -12.54
N LEU A 88 8.00 17.37 -13.17
CA LEU A 88 8.91 18.40 -12.64
C LEU A 88 8.24 19.77 -12.47
N HIS A 89 7.16 20.02 -13.19
CA HIS A 89 6.42 21.29 -13.17
C HIS A 89 4.99 21.13 -12.65
N SER A 90 4.69 20.00 -11.99
CA SER A 90 3.32 19.68 -11.55
C SER A 90 2.79 20.64 -10.48
N GLY A 91 3.67 21.26 -9.70
CA GLY A 91 3.25 22.09 -8.58
C GLY A 91 2.49 21.28 -7.50
N TYR A 92 1.51 21.93 -6.92
CA TYR A 92 0.59 21.34 -5.95
C TYR A 92 -0.77 22.06 -6.01
N GLU A 93 -1.81 21.42 -5.55
CA GLU A 93 -3.14 22.01 -5.50
C GLU A 93 -3.45 22.53 -4.09
N LEU A 94 -4.27 23.58 -4.01
CA LEU A 94 -4.71 24.20 -2.76
C LEU A 94 -6.22 24.05 -2.55
N GLU A 95 -6.79 22.94 -3.00
CA GLU A 95 -8.21 22.71 -2.79
C GLU A 95 -8.47 22.37 -1.31
N GLY A 96 -9.43 23.09 -0.72
CA GLY A 96 -9.81 22.85 0.66
C GLY A 96 -10.55 21.54 0.84
N PHE A 97 -10.29 20.86 1.96
CA PHE A 97 -11.02 19.67 2.38
C PHE A 97 -11.28 19.67 3.90
N ILE A 98 -12.23 18.82 4.34
CA ILE A 98 -12.57 18.73 5.75
C ILE A 98 -11.58 17.87 6.50
N LYS A 99 -11.07 18.37 7.64
CA LYS A 99 -10.23 17.60 8.55
C LYS A 99 -11.05 16.55 9.30
N MET A 100 -10.55 15.32 9.31
CA MET A 100 -11.09 14.23 10.13
C MET A 100 -10.09 13.92 11.25
N PHE A 101 -10.63 13.63 12.45
CA PHE A 101 -9.83 13.23 13.60
C PHE A 101 -10.13 11.76 13.93
N PHE A 102 -9.09 10.93 13.98
CA PHE A 102 -9.17 9.51 14.32
C PHE A 102 -7.82 9.04 14.88
N LYS A 103 -7.80 7.88 15.50
CA LYS A 103 -6.54 7.28 15.95
C LYS A 103 -5.80 6.69 14.76
N LYS A 104 -4.46 6.83 14.76
CA LYS A 104 -3.61 6.36 13.66
C LYS A 104 -3.80 4.86 13.38
N GLU A 105 -4.05 4.08 14.43
CA GLU A 105 -4.24 2.63 14.38
C GLU A 105 -5.55 2.21 13.69
N GLU A 106 -6.51 3.12 13.56
CA GLU A 106 -7.78 2.87 12.87
C GLU A 106 -7.67 2.97 11.34
N ALA A 107 -6.56 3.52 10.86
CA ALA A 107 -6.27 3.65 9.44
C ALA A 107 -5.22 2.64 9.00
N PHE A 108 -4.79 2.79 7.76
CA PHE A 108 -3.71 2.02 7.16
C PHE A 108 -2.42 2.14 7.99
N SER A 109 -1.88 1.03 8.41
CA SER A 109 -0.68 0.97 9.25
C SER A 109 0.29 -0.11 8.79
N THR A 110 1.53 0.00 9.24
CA THR A 110 2.59 -0.98 8.98
C THR A 110 3.20 -1.42 10.31
N MET A 111 3.33 -2.72 10.50
CA MET A 111 4.01 -3.33 11.63
C MET A 111 5.29 -4.02 11.18
N PHE A 112 6.31 -3.93 12.02
CA PHE A 112 7.65 -4.48 11.77
C PHE A 112 7.99 -5.48 12.87
N PHE A 113 8.41 -6.69 12.47
CA PHE A 113 8.85 -7.76 13.37
C PHE A 113 10.26 -8.15 12.96
N MET A 114 11.25 -7.80 13.80
CA MET A 114 12.68 -8.00 13.52
C MET A 114 13.23 -9.19 14.28
N ASN A 115 14.21 -9.89 13.69
CA ASN A 115 14.99 -10.95 14.34
C ASN A 115 14.10 -12.07 14.93
N GLN A 116 13.18 -12.59 14.15
CA GLN A 116 12.23 -13.63 14.61
C GLN A 116 12.79 -15.05 14.51
N ALA A 117 13.95 -15.25 13.89
CA ALA A 117 14.60 -16.55 13.69
C ALA A 117 13.64 -17.61 13.10
N ILE A 118 12.80 -17.20 12.15
CA ILE A 118 11.79 -18.04 11.50
C ILE A 118 12.35 -18.66 10.22
N THR A 119 12.04 -19.93 9.94
CA THR A 119 12.41 -20.59 8.68
C THR A 119 11.45 -20.17 7.56
N LYS A 120 11.81 -20.50 6.32
CA LYS A 120 10.99 -20.20 5.15
C LYS A 120 9.61 -20.87 5.23
N GLU A 121 9.58 -22.14 5.60
CA GLU A 121 8.34 -22.92 5.72
C GLU A 121 7.45 -22.35 6.83
N GLU A 122 8.04 -22.01 7.98
CA GLU A 122 7.32 -21.37 9.08
C GLU A 122 6.76 -20.00 8.67
N LEU A 123 7.54 -19.19 7.93
CA LEU A 123 7.10 -17.88 7.44
C LEU A 123 5.93 -18.00 6.45
N ILE A 124 5.98 -18.98 5.54
CA ILE A 124 4.88 -19.27 4.60
C ILE A 124 3.62 -19.65 5.37
N HIS A 125 3.76 -20.57 6.33
CA HIS A 125 2.62 -21.02 7.15
C HIS A 125 2.04 -19.88 8.02
N ALA A 126 2.88 -19.11 8.68
CA ALA A 126 2.48 -17.93 9.46
C ALA A 126 1.74 -16.92 8.59
N THR A 127 2.26 -16.64 7.39
CA THR A 127 1.64 -15.71 6.43
C THR A 127 0.24 -16.16 6.02
N GLN A 128 0.05 -17.45 5.71
CA GLN A 128 -1.27 -18.01 5.37
C GLN A 128 -2.23 -17.92 6.55
N SER A 129 -1.76 -18.24 7.76
CA SER A 129 -2.56 -18.18 8.98
C SER A 129 -3.02 -16.75 9.28
N ILE A 130 -2.11 -15.78 9.19
CA ILE A 130 -2.40 -14.35 9.41
C ILE A 130 -3.46 -13.83 8.42
N PHE A 131 -3.39 -14.19 7.13
CA PHE A 131 -4.42 -13.78 6.16
C PHE A 131 -5.79 -14.40 6.40
N ASN A 132 -5.84 -15.57 7.04
CA ASN A 132 -7.08 -16.31 7.30
C ASN A 132 -7.69 -15.99 8.67
N ASP A 133 -6.94 -15.36 9.58
CA ASP A 133 -7.42 -15.02 10.91
C ASP A 133 -7.84 -13.55 10.99
N SER A 134 -9.14 -13.32 11.10
CA SER A 134 -9.72 -11.98 11.22
C SER A 134 -9.31 -11.24 12.51
N GLU A 135 -8.84 -11.94 13.54
CA GLU A 135 -8.33 -11.33 14.77
C GLU A 135 -6.98 -10.61 14.54
N CYS A 136 -6.26 -10.95 13.46
CA CYS A 136 -5.05 -10.23 13.04
C CYS A 136 -5.31 -8.82 12.50
N GLY A 137 -6.57 -8.47 12.24
CA GLY A 137 -7.00 -7.27 11.54
C GLY A 137 -7.15 -7.51 10.04
N LYS A 138 -7.34 -6.45 9.28
CA LYS A 138 -7.46 -6.52 7.82
C LYS A 138 -6.09 -6.41 7.17
N VAL A 139 -5.43 -7.54 7.01
CA VAL A 139 -4.08 -7.61 6.42
C VAL A 139 -4.17 -7.53 4.89
N PHE A 140 -3.40 -6.63 4.29
CA PHE A 140 -3.33 -6.43 2.84
C PHE A 140 -2.08 -7.05 2.22
N ARG A 141 -0.94 -6.94 2.93
CA ARG A 141 0.34 -7.41 2.42
C ARG A 141 1.24 -7.85 3.56
N ILE A 142 2.00 -8.90 3.31
CA ILE A 142 3.10 -9.34 4.17
C ILE A 142 4.36 -9.44 3.30
N LYS A 143 5.45 -8.82 3.77
CA LYS A 143 6.79 -9.03 3.24
C LYS A 143 7.66 -9.64 4.33
N GLY A 144 8.41 -10.68 3.99
CA GLY A 144 9.38 -11.28 4.88
C GLY A 144 10.76 -11.35 4.22
N PHE A 145 11.79 -10.99 4.96
CA PHE A 145 13.18 -11.13 4.55
C PHE A 145 13.89 -11.95 5.60
N ILE A 146 14.31 -13.15 5.25
CA ILE A 146 14.92 -14.11 6.17
C ILE A 146 16.21 -14.69 5.59
N PRO A 147 17.21 -15.02 6.43
CA PRO A 147 18.40 -15.74 5.98
C PRO A 147 18.07 -17.22 5.73
N GLU A 148 18.62 -17.81 4.67
CA GLU A 148 18.54 -19.23 4.35
C GLU A 148 19.81 -19.69 3.62
N ASN A 149 20.59 -20.62 4.21
CA ASN A 149 21.75 -21.26 3.57
C ASN A 149 22.73 -20.27 2.88
N ASP A 150 23.25 -19.29 3.59
CA ASP A 150 24.15 -18.23 3.10
C ASP A 150 23.54 -17.28 2.05
N GLN A 151 22.24 -17.36 1.83
CA GLN A 151 21.46 -16.47 0.97
C GLN A 151 20.34 -15.80 1.76
N TRP A 152 19.60 -14.91 1.10
CA TRP A 152 18.40 -14.31 1.66
C TRP A 152 17.19 -14.67 0.82
N ILE A 153 16.09 -14.92 1.49
CA ILE A 153 14.78 -15.11 0.84
C ILE A 153 13.92 -13.90 1.09
N GLU A 154 13.34 -13.35 0.04
CA GLU A 154 12.23 -12.43 0.11
C GLU A 154 10.93 -13.21 -0.09
N LEU A 155 10.02 -13.12 0.89
CA LEU A 155 8.62 -13.50 0.74
C LEU A 155 7.82 -12.22 0.49
N ASN A 156 6.95 -12.25 -0.51
CA ASN A 156 6.01 -11.17 -0.78
C ASN A 156 4.62 -11.77 -1.01
N ALA A 157 3.67 -11.40 -0.16
CA ALA A 157 2.34 -11.99 -0.15
C ALA A 157 1.23 -10.95 -0.03
N THR A 158 0.17 -11.18 -0.79
CA THR A 158 -1.16 -10.60 -0.65
C THR A 158 -2.14 -11.74 -0.38
N LYS A 159 -3.41 -11.44 -0.17
CA LYS A 159 -4.43 -12.48 0.03
C LYS A 159 -4.54 -13.44 -1.16
N ASP A 160 -4.30 -12.94 -2.37
CA ASP A 160 -4.52 -13.67 -3.63
C ASP A 160 -3.23 -14.28 -4.21
N GLN A 161 -2.07 -13.81 -3.77
CA GLN A 161 -0.79 -14.21 -4.35
C GLN A 161 0.31 -14.23 -3.29
N MET A 162 1.18 -15.26 -3.38
CA MET A 162 2.40 -15.37 -2.57
C MET A 162 3.56 -15.79 -3.46
N THR A 163 4.67 -15.07 -3.39
CA THR A 163 5.92 -15.37 -4.08
C THR A 163 7.08 -15.44 -3.11
N THR A 164 8.08 -16.25 -3.43
CA THR A 164 9.36 -16.30 -2.71
C THR A 164 10.48 -16.21 -3.72
N GLU A 165 11.47 -15.35 -3.47
CA GLU A 165 12.60 -15.11 -4.34
C GLU A 165 13.90 -15.10 -3.54
N THR A 166 14.98 -15.56 -4.15
CA THR A 166 16.32 -15.44 -3.56
C THR A 166 16.91 -14.08 -3.89
N ILE A 167 17.41 -13.38 -2.87
CA ILE A 167 18.02 -12.07 -3.00
C ILE A 167 19.46 -12.08 -2.46
N ALA A 168 20.30 -11.19 -2.96
CA ALA A 168 21.73 -11.17 -2.61
C ALA A 168 22.02 -10.69 -1.18
N LYS A 169 21.19 -9.79 -0.66
CA LYS A 169 21.33 -9.19 0.69
C LYS A 169 19.97 -8.85 1.25
N GLY A 170 19.81 -8.99 2.56
CA GLY A 170 18.60 -8.64 3.30
C GLY A 170 18.91 -8.25 4.74
N GLN A 171 17.86 -7.92 5.45
CA GLN A 171 17.83 -7.76 6.90
C GLN A 171 16.66 -8.60 7.40
N GLU A 172 16.87 -9.37 8.47
CA GLU A 172 15.82 -10.21 9.03
C GLU A 172 14.67 -9.36 9.57
N ILE A 173 13.59 -9.30 8.79
CA ILE A 173 12.41 -8.49 9.10
C ILE A 173 11.17 -9.06 8.43
N ILE A 174 10.05 -9.04 9.15
CA ILE A 174 8.73 -9.29 8.60
C ILE A 174 7.92 -8.00 8.70
N ILE A 175 7.32 -7.59 7.60
CA ILE A 175 6.55 -6.36 7.47
C ILE A 175 5.11 -6.74 7.18
N VAL A 176 4.19 -6.34 8.05
CA VAL A 176 2.75 -6.56 7.89
C VAL A 176 2.06 -5.23 7.66
N ILE A 177 1.30 -5.13 6.59
CA ILE A 177 0.62 -3.91 6.16
C ILE A 177 -0.89 -4.16 6.11
N GLY A 178 -1.67 -3.27 6.72
CA GLY A 178 -3.13 -3.42 6.77
C GLY A 178 -3.83 -2.37 7.61
N GLU A 179 -5.09 -2.63 7.92
CA GLU A 179 -5.94 -1.78 8.78
C GLU A 179 -6.29 -2.52 10.06
N ALA A 180 -6.41 -1.79 11.16
CA ALA A 180 -6.77 -2.32 12.48
C ALA A 180 -5.93 -3.56 12.87
N LEU A 181 -4.64 -3.53 12.58
CA LEU A 181 -3.73 -4.65 12.84
C LEU A 181 -3.62 -4.93 14.33
N ASN A 182 -3.72 -6.19 14.72
CA ASN A 182 -3.53 -6.67 16.08
C ASN A 182 -2.12 -7.29 16.21
N LYS A 183 -1.21 -6.52 16.81
CA LYS A 183 0.20 -6.91 16.94
C LYS A 183 0.36 -8.22 17.73
N GLU A 184 -0.33 -8.35 18.85
CA GLU A 184 -0.22 -9.50 19.74
C GLU A 184 -0.65 -10.78 19.02
N LYS A 185 -1.77 -10.69 18.29
CA LYS A 185 -2.30 -11.83 17.53
C LYS A 185 -1.40 -12.22 16.36
N ILE A 186 -0.83 -11.26 15.66
CA ILE A 186 0.13 -11.52 14.58
C ILE A 186 1.41 -12.16 15.14
N GLU A 187 1.89 -11.70 16.30
CA GLU A 187 3.07 -12.26 16.98
C GLU A 187 2.89 -13.72 17.36
N GLU A 188 1.68 -14.19 17.71
CA GLU A 188 1.40 -15.60 18.00
C GLU A 188 1.76 -16.53 16.83
N TYR A 189 1.62 -16.05 15.59
CA TYR A 189 1.96 -16.82 14.40
C TYR A 189 3.44 -16.72 13.99
N ILE A 190 4.08 -15.58 14.27
CA ILE A 190 5.46 -15.29 13.84
C ILE A 190 6.48 -15.79 14.87
N LYS A 191 6.19 -15.64 16.18
CA LYS A 191 7.10 -16.06 17.25
C LYS A 191 6.97 -17.55 17.48
N LYS A 192 8.12 -18.23 17.59
CA LYS A 192 8.14 -19.61 18.11
C LYS A 192 7.63 -19.60 19.53
N PRO A 193 6.77 -20.56 19.91
CA PRO A 193 6.51 -20.80 21.33
C PRO A 193 7.84 -21.09 22.03
N ALA A 194 8.08 -20.37 23.13
CA ALA A 194 9.28 -20.52 23.96
C ALA A 194 9.38 -21.93 24.57
#